data_50c18d17cf6f8e73d7467bd527f49eca
#
_entry.id   50c18d17cf6f8e73d7467bd527f49eca
#
_cell.length_a   1.000
_cell.length_b   1.000
_cell.length_c   1.000
_cell.angle_alpha   90.00
_cell.angle_beta   90.00
_cell.angle_gamma   90.00
#
_symmetry.space_group_name_H-M   'P 1'
#
loop_
_entity.id
_entity.type
_entity.pdbx_description
1 polymer ?
#
loop_
_entity_poly.entity_id
_entity_poly.type
_entity_poly.pdbx_seq_one_letter_code
_entity_poly.pdbx_strand_id
1 'polypeptide(L)'
;ILSCLVGSEMCIRDRFQALASHDSLVELSGVLNVIATDLFKIANDIRLLASGPRSGLGELNLPENEPGSSIMPGKVNPTQSEALTMACLQVMGSHNVISMAGTQGHFELNAFKPVIGFNIINSINLLSSGVTNFCDKCLKGIKPNLRNIKEGVENSLMLVTALAPEIGYE
;
A
#
# COMPACT_ATOMS: atom_id res chain seq x y z
N ILE A 1 -5.54 44.43 -7.29
CA ILE A 1 -4.69 43.41 -6.59
C ILE A 1 -5.57 42.49 -5.72
N LEU A 2 -6.50 43.07 -4.97
CA LEU A 2 -7.43 42.28 -4.14
C LEU A 2 -8.39 41.42 -4.96
N SER A 3 -8.84 41.90 -6.12
CA SER A 3 -9.75 41.15 -6.99
C SER A 3 -9.10 39.91 -7.62
N CYS A 4 -7.79 39.91 -7.83
CA CYS A 4 -7.06 38.72 -8.29
C CYS A 4 -6.88 37.64 -7.19
N LEU A 5 -7.05 38.03 -5.95
CA LEU A 5 -6.91 37.17 -4.79
C LEU A 5 -8.25 36.63 -4.30
N VAL A 6 -9.35 37.24 -4.71
CA VAL A 6 -10.71 36.88 -4.32
C VAL A 6 -11.22 35.61 -5.05
N GLY A 7 -10.62 35.25 -6.15
CA GLY A 7 -10.96 33.99 -6.83
C GLY A 7 -10.17 32.77 -6.34
N SER A 8 -9.15 32.98 -5.55
CA SER A 8 -8.49 31.95 -4.79
C SER A 8 -8.91 32.13 -3.33
N GLU A 9 -9.08 31.06 -2.61
CA GLU A 9 -9.42 31.04 -1.18
C GLU A 9 -8.39 31.76 -0.27
N MET A 10 -7.65 32.71 -0.87
CA MET A 10 -6.65 33.52 -0.21
C MET A 10 -7.28 34.76 0.42
N CYS A 11 -8.29 34.56 1.28
CA CYS A 11 -8.67 35.59 2.22
C CYS A 11 -7.50 35.94 3.12
N ILE A 12 -7.42 37.19 3.56
CA ILE A 12 -6.37 37.66 4.48
C ILE A 12 -6.28 36.74 5.73
N ARG A 13 -7.40 36.13 6.13
CA ARG A 13 -7.47 35.19 7.26
C ARG A 13 -6.71 33.88 6.98
N ASP A 14 -6.76 33.37 5.76
CA ASP A 14 -6.16 32.08 5.39
C ASP A 14 -4.66 32.21 5.13
N ARG A 15 -4.17 33.41 4.81
CA ARG A 15 -2.74 33.64 4.54
C ARG A 15 -1.85 33.35 5.73
N PHE A 16 -2.25 33.76 6.91
CA PHE A 16 -1.47 33.52 8.12
C PHE A 16 -1.39 32.03 8.43
N GLN A 17 -2.51 31.33 8.31
CA GLN A 17 -2.55 29.88 8.46
C GLN A 17 -1.71 29.19 7.38
N ALA A 18 -1.92 29.51 6.12
CA ALA A 18 -1.23 28.85 5.00
C ALA A 18 0.29 29.02 5.00
N LEU A 19 0.82 30.03 5.66
CA LEU A 19 2.26 30.20 5.85
C LEU A 19 2.81 29.35 6.99
N ALA A 20 2.03 29.19 8.05
CA ALA A 20 2.43 28.50 9.28
C ALA A 20 1.98 27.04 9.34
N SER A 21 0.83 26.74 8.74
CA SER A 21 0.23 25.42 8.75
C SER A 21 0.25 24.79 7.36
N HIS A 22 0.39 23.47 7.31
CA HIS A 22 0.36 22.69 6.08
C HIS A 22 -0.64 21.53 6.18
N ASP A 23 -1.80 21.80 6.77
CA ASP A 23 -2.85 20.82 7.07
C ASP A 23 -3.25 20.02 5.83
N SER A 24 -3.45 20.69 4.69
CA SER A 24 -3.79 20.03 3.43
C SER A 24 -2.73 19.06 2.93
N LEU A 25 -1.45 19.34 3.19
CA LEU A 25 -0.34 18.45 2.84
C LEU A 25 -0.25 17.26 3.81
N VAL A 26 -0.52 17.50 5.09
CA VAL A 26 -0.59 16.43 6.10
C VAL A 26 -1.77 15.51 5.80
N GLU A 27 -2.94 16.07 5.45
CA GLU A 27 -4.12 15.31 5.04
C GLU A 27 -3.84 14.46 3.79
N LEU A 28 -3.27 15.06 2.73
CA LEU A 28 -2.85 14.33 1.54
C LEU A 28 -1.91 13.16 1.90
N SER A 29 -0.95 13.41 2.74
CA SER A 29 -0.04 12.38 3.23
C SER A 29 -0.76 11.28 4.00
N GLY A 30 -1.79 11.63 4.77
CA GLY A 30 -2.67 10.67 5.45
C GLY A 30 -3.39 9.75 4.48
N VAL A 31 -3.93 10.30 3.40
CA VAL A 31 -4.57 9.50 2.33
C VAL A 31 -3.56 8.56 1.66
N LEU A 32 -2.36 9.05 1.33
CA LEU A 32 -1.30 8.20 0.77
C LEU A 32 -0.90 7.08 1.73
N ASN A 33 -0.88 7.35 3.03
CA ASN A 33 -0.62 6.34 4.06
C ASN A 33 -1.71 5.26 4.13
N VAL A 34 -2.98 5.63 4.00
CA VAL A 34 -4.09 4.65 3.91
C VAL A 34 -3.92 3.76 2.69
N ILE A 35 -3.69 4.35 1.52
CA ILE A 35 -3.43 3.60 0.28
C ILE A 35 -2.25 2.64 0.44
N ALA A 36 -1.15 3.10 1.04
CA ALA A 36 0.02 2.27 1.30
C ALA A 36 -0.30 1.09 2.23
N THR A 37 -1.13 1.32 3.24
CA THR A 37 -1.56 0.27 4.19
C THR A 37 -2.37 -0.82 3.48
N ASP A 38 -3.31 -0.44 2.63
CA ASP A 38 -4.14 -1.37 1.87
C ASP A 38 -3.31 -2.16 0.86
N LEU A 39 -2.45 -1.48 0.12
CA LEU A 39 -1.55 -2.13 -0.84
C LEU A 39 -0.56 -3.08 -0.17
N PHE A 40 -0.07 -2.72 1.01
CA PHE A 40 0.81 -3.59 1.81
C PHE A 40 0.11 -4.90 2.16
N LYS A 41 -1.16 -4.81 2.62
CA LYS A 41 -1.96 -5.99 2.92
C LYS A 41 -2.19 -6.85 1.68
N ILE A 42 -2.65 -6.26 0.58
CA ILE A 42 -2.93 -6.96 -0.68
C ILE A 42 -1.67 -7.70 -1.18
N ALA A 43 -0.52 -7.03 -1.18
CA ALA A 43 0.73 -7.62 -1.65
C ALA A 43 1.18 -8.80 -0.77
N ASN A 44 1.00 -8.69 0.55
CA ASN A 44 1.31 -9.78 1.49
C ASN A 44 0.35 -10.97 1.34
N ASP A 45 -0.95 -10.73 1.17
CA ASP A 45 -1.93 -11.78 0.95
C ASP A 45 -1.59 -12.58 -0.32
N ILE A 46 -1.31 -11.89 -1.42
CA ILE A 46 -0.91 -12.54 -2.69
C ILE A 46 0.37 -13.34 -2.51
N ARG A 47 1.37 -12.78 -1.82
CA ARG A 47 2.62 -13.47 -1.50
C ARG A 47 2.38 -14.73 -0.68
N LEU A 48 1.54 -14.66 0.34
CA LEU A 48 1.23 -15.78 1.21
C LEU A 48 0.45 -16.88 0.48
N LEU A 49 -0.57 -16.50 -0.29
CA LEU A 49 -1.36 -17.43 -1.10
C LEU A 49 -0.52 -18.15 -2.16
N ALA A 50 0.57 -17.54 -2.62
CA ALA A 50 1.50 -18.15 -3.56
C ALA A 50 2.63 -18.95 -2.91
N SER A 51 2.65 -19.08 -1.58
CA SER A 51 3.70 -19.80 -0.87
C SER A 51 3.71 -21.29 -1.21
N GLY A 52 4.89 -21.83 -1.46
CA GLY A 52 5.06 -23.23 -1.86
C GLY A 52 6.41 -23.48 -2.51
N PRO A 53 6.53 -24.45 -3.44
CA PRO A 53 5.47 -25.27 -4.07
C PRO A 53 5.00 -26.48 -3.28
N ARG A 54 5.81 -27.00 -2.35
CA ARG A 54 5.48 -28.24 -1.61
C ARG A 54 5.03 -28.01 -0.17
N SER A 55 5.47 -26.91 0.42
CA SER A 55 5.15 -26.51 1.78
C SER A 55 4.70 -25.05 1.76
N GLY A 56 3.41 -24.82 1.93
CA GLY A 56 2.77 -23.52 1.87
C GLY A 56 1.33 -23.66 1.38
N LEU A 57 0.64 -22.55 1.18
CA LEU A 57 -0.74 -22.56 0.70
C LEU A 57 -0.83 -22.94 -0.78
N GLY A 58 -0.01 -22.33 -1.61
CA GLY A 58 0.09 -22.65 -3.02
C GLY A 58 -1.21 -22.50 -3.81
N GLU A 59 -2.11 -21.61 -3.38
CA GLU A 59 -3.40 -21.38 -4.05
C GLU A 59 -3.26 -20.52 -5.31
N LEU A 60 -2.19 -19.73 -5.39
CA LEU A 60 -1.86 -18.88 -6.54
C LEU A 60 -0.53 -19.27 -7.14
N ASN A 61 -0.46 -19.22 -8.46
CA ASN A 61 0.80 -19.29 -9.22
C ASN A 61 1.13 -17.89 -9.73
N LEU A 62 2.28 -17.35 -9.30
CA LEU A 62 2.80 -16.07 -9.75
C LEU A 62 3.62 -16.23 -11.03
N PRO A 63 3.71 -15.19 -11.87
CA PRO A 63 4.59 -15.19 -13.02
C PRO A 63 6.07 -15.20 -12.58
N GLU A 64 6.87 -15.98 -13.28
CA GLU A 64 8.32 -16.03 -13.11
C GLU A 64 8.95 -14.85 -13.87
N ASN A 65 9.31 -13.80 -13.16
CA ASN A 65 9.91 -12.61 -13.77
C ASN A 65 11.45 -12.69 -13.81
N GLU A 66 12.04 -13.52 -12.94
CA GLU A 66 13.48 -13.63 -12.78
C GLU A 66 13.87 -14.98 -12.16
N PRO A 67 15.12 -15.42 -12.32
CA PRO A 67 15.60 -16.62 -11.65
C PRO A 67 15.50 -16.47 -10.13
N GLY A 68 14.81 -17.40 -9.48
CA GLY A 68 14.57 -17.34 -8.04
C GLY A 68 15.80 -17.62 -7.18
N SER A 69 16.75 -18.43 -7.69
CA SER A 69 17.98 -18.79 -6.99
C SER A 69 18.94 -19.49 -7.94
N SER A 70 20.25 -19.27 -7.74
CA SER A 70 21.30 -20.02 -8.44
C SER A 70 21.55 -21.43 -7.90
N ILE A 71 21.07 -21.72 -6.68
CA ILE A 71 21.33 -22.98 -5.97
C ILE A 71 20.07 -23.82 -5.73
N MET A 72 18.88 -23.26 -5.93
CA MET A 72 17.60 -23.95 -5.75
C MET A 72 16.80 -23.95 -7.06
N PRO A 73 16.84 -25.04 -7.85
CA PRO A 73 16.07 -25.14 -9.09
C PRO A 73 14.57 -24.99 -8.84
N GLY A 74 13.88 -24.27 -9.72
CA GLY A 74 12.43 -24.08 -9.65
C GLY A 74 11.93 -23.16 -8.54
N LYS A 75 12.83 -22.44 -7.85
CA LYS A 75 12.42 -21.42 -6.88
C LYS A 75 11.90 -20.18 -7.59
N VAL A 76 10.67 -19.81 -7.30
CA VAL A 76 10.05 -18.54 -7.74
C VAL A 76 9.95 -17.61 -6.53
N ASN A 77 10.54 -16.42 -6.63
CA ASN A 77 10.43 -15.41 -5.57
C ASN A 77 9.29 -14.46 -5.88
N PRO A 78 8.50 -14.03 -4.88
CA PRO A 78 7.44 -13.05 -5.04
C PRO A 78 7.99 -11.62 -5.01
N THR A 79 9.01 -11.34 -5.83
CA THR A 79 9.81 -10.10 -5.79
C THR A 79 8.99 -8.85 -6.01
N GLN A 80 7.93 -8.92 -6.80
CA GLN A 80 7.05 -7.77 -7.05
C GLN A 80 6.21 -7.42 -5.82
N SER A 81 5.71 -8.43 -5.09
CA SER A 81 5.05 -8.23 -3.81
C SER A 81 6.01 -7.64 -2.77
N GLU A 82 7.22 -8.15 -2.72
CA GLU A 82 8.26 -7.67 -1.80
C GLU A 82 8.65 -6.22 -2.09
N ALA A 83 8.84 -5.87 -3.36
CA ALA A 83 9.15 -4.51 -3.77
C ALA A 83 8.01 -3.53 -3.40
N LEU A 84 6.76 -3.92 -3.66
CA LEU A 84 5.61 -3.06 -3.31
C LEU A 84 5.48 -2.88 -1.79
N THR A 85 5.67 -3.94 -1.00
CA THR A 85 5.62 -3.82 0.46
C THR A 85 6.73 -2.91 1.01
N MET A 86 7.94 -2.96 0.46
CA MET A 86 9.03 -2.05 0.84
C MET A 86 8.69 -0.60 0.47
N ALA A 87 8.14 -0.35 -0.71
CA ALA A 87 7.68 0.97 -1.12
C ALA A 87 6.59 1.52 -0.17
N CYS A 88 5.61 0.69 0.20
CA CYS A 88 4.57 1.05 1.16
C CYS A 88 5.13 1.41 2.53
N LEU A 89 6.09 0.64 3.06
CA LEU A 89 6.76 0.96 4.33
C LEU A 89 7.47 2.33 4.28
N GLN A 90 8.12 2.63 3.16
CA GLN A 90 8.77 3.93 2.99
C GLN A 90 7.75 5.07 3.00
N VAL A 91 6.59 4.89 2.36
CA VAL A 91 5.49 5.88 2.36
C VAL A 91 4.93 6.09 3.77
N MET A 92 4.72 5.01 4.53
CA MET A 92 4.27 5.09 5.93
C MET A 92 5.29 5.85 6.80
N GLY A 93 6.58 5.59 6.61
CA GLY A 93 7.65 6.32 7.28
C GLY A 93 7.66 7.80 6.90
N SER A 94 7.47 8.12 5.62
CA SER A 94 7.38 9.49 5.13
C SER A 94 6.18 10.24 5.69
N HIS A 95 5.04 9.58 5.89
CA HIS A 95 3.86 10.17 6.54
C HIS A 95 4.18 10.64 7.97
N ASN A 96 4.92 9.85 8.74
CA ASN A 96 5.35 10.27 10.08
C ASN A 96 6.21 11.52 10.04
N VAL A 97 7.16 11.59 9.10
CA VAL A 97 8.03 12.77 8.91
C VAL A 97 7.18 14.00 8.54
N ILE A 98 6.23 13.86 7.61
CA ILE A 98 5.34 14.95 7.16
C ILE A 98 4.47 15.44 8.33
N SER A 99 3.88 14.51 9.10
CA SER A 99 3.04 14.85 10.24
C SER A 99 3.83 15.61 11.31
N MET A 100 5.03 15.17 11.63
CA MET A 100 5.92 15.87 12.55
C MET A 100 6.36 17.24 12.03
N ALA A 101 6.69 17.34 10.74
CA ALA A 101 7.03 18.60 10.10
C ALA A 101 5.85 19.57 10.06
N GLY A 102 4.62 19.06 9.94
CA GLY A 102 3.38 19.83 10.02
C GLY A 102 3.12 20.46 11.41
N THR A 103 3.64 19.86 12.49
CA THR A 103 3.53 20.42 13.84
C THR A 103 4.48 21.59 14.09
N GLN A 104 5.43 21.79 13.20
CA GLN A 104 6.42 22.86 13.32
C GLN A 104 5.86 24.18 12.79
N GLY A 105 6.61 25.21 12.98
CA GLY A 105 6.22 26.57 12.60
C GLY A 105 6.18 27.47 13.83
N HIS A 106 6.93 28.55 13.75
CA HIS A 106 6.95 29.55 14.79
C HIS A 106 6.14 30.74 14.29
N PHE A 107 5.03 31.00 14.97
CA PHE A 107 4.11 32.08 14.63
C PHE A 107 3.55 31.94 13.19
N GLU A 108 4.03 32.72 12.23
CA GLU A 108 3.47 32.82 10.88
C GLU A 108 4.27 32.05 9.81
N LEU A 109 5.33 31.30 10.19
CA LEU A 109 6.17 30.62 9.20
C LEU A 109 6.57 29.21 9.63
N ASN A 110 6.25 28.23 8.80
CA ASN A 110 6.82 26.89 8.88
C ASN A 110 7.95 26.74 7.85
N ALA A 111 9.18 26.56 8.33
CA ALA A 111 10.38 26.41 7.51
C ALA A 111 10.58 24.97 6.98
N PHE A 112 9.75 23.99 7.38
CA PHE A 112 9.89 22.58 7.03
C PHE A 112 9.26 22.20 5.68
N LYS A 113 8.79 23.18 4.90
CA LYS A 113 8.21 22.97 3.56
C LYS A 113 9.04 22.08 2.63
N PRO A 114 10.37 22.22 2.53
CA PRO A 114 11.18 21.36 1.66
C PRO A 114 11.10 19.88 2.06
N VAL A 115 11.10 19.57 3.35
CA VAL A 115 10.96 18.20 3.86
C VAL A 115 9.58 17.63 3.55
N ILE A 116 8.53 18.42 3.76
CA ILE A 116 7.15 18.02 3.46
C ILE A 116 7.02 17.75 1.96
N GLY A 117 7.42 18.70 1.12
CA GLY A 117 7.33 18.58 -0.34
C GLY A 117 8.12 17.38 -0.88
N PHE A 118 9.34 17.21 -0.44
CA PHE A 118 10.17 16.07 -0.84
C PHE A 118 9.51 14.73 -0.50
N ASN A 119 9.03 14.55 0.72
CA ASN A 119 8.42 13.29 1.16
C ASN A 119 7.09 13.01 0.46
N ILE A 120 6.26 14.02 0.18
CA ILE A 120 5.01 13.84 -0.57
C ILE A 120 5.30 13.39 -2.00
N ILE A 121 6.16 14.12 -2.72
CA ILE A 121 6.50 13.81 -4.11
C ILE A 121 7.12 12.42 -4.21
N ASN A 122 8.03 12.09 -3.30
CA ASN A 122 8.64 10.76 -3.26
C ASN A 122 7.62 9.66 -2.98
N SER A 123 6.69 9.87 -2.06
CA SER A 123 5.61 8.93 -1.74
C SER A 123 4.70 8.67 -2.94
N ILE A 124 4.31 9.72 -3.67
CA ILE A 124 3.51 9.60 -4.89
C ILE A 124 4.26 8.79 -5.95
N ASN A 125 5.53 9.09 -6.18
CA ASN A 125 6.36 8.39 -7.17
C ASN A 125 6.54 6.91 -6.81
N LEU A 126 6.82 6.59 -5.54
CA LEU A 126 6.96 5.22 -5.06
C LEU A 126 5.67 4.42 -5.23
N LEU A 127 4.53 4.97 -4.83
CA LEU A 127 3.24 4.28 -4.99
C LEU A 127 2.88 4.12 -6.46
N SER A 128 3.01 5.16 -7.27
CA SER A 128 2.69 5.12 -8.70
C SER A 128 3.53 4.07 -9.43
N SER A 129 4.84 4.10 -9.28
CA SER A 129 5.74 3.14 -9.93
C SER A 129 5.58 1.73 -9.36
N GLY A 130 5.45 1.59 -8.04
CA GLY A 130 5.27 0.32 -7.37
C GLY A 130 3.98 -0.39 -7.80
N VAL A 131 2.86 0.33 -7.83
CA VAL A 131 1.56 -0.22 -8.27
C VAL A 131 1.58 -0.60 -9.74
N THR A 132 2.12 0.26 -10.60
CA THR A 132 2.22 -0.03 -12.04
C THR A 132 3.05 -1.29 -12.27
N ASN A 133 4.21 -1.39 -11.63
CA ASN A 133 5.07 -2.55 -11.76
C ASN A 133 4.41 -3.82 -11.20
N PHE A 134 3.75 -3.74 -10.07
CA PHE A 134 3.02 -4.85 -9.46
C PHE A 134 1.87 -5.34 -10.35
N CYS A 135 1.09 -4.42 -10.93
CA CYS A 135 0.04 -4.77 -11.88
C CYS A 135 0.60 -5.47 -13.12
N ASP A 136 1.65 -4.89 -13.72
CA ASP A 136 2.17 -5.39 -15.01
C ASP A 136 2.96 -6.69 -14.88
N LYS A 137 3.71 -6.85 -13.79
CA LYS A 137 4.65 -7.97 -13.60
C LYS A 137 4.13 -9.05 -12.66
N CYS A 138 3.09 -8.79 -11.88
CA CYS A 138 2.50 -9.78 -10.98
C CYS A 138 1.04 -10.05 -11.32
N LEU A 139 0.14 -9.07 -11.14
CA LEU A 139 -1.30 -9.31 -11.22
C LEU A 139 -1.76 -9.86 -12.58
N LYS A 140 -1.26 -9.31 -13.68
CA LYS A 140 -1.64 -9.76 -15.03
C LYS A 140 -1.26 -11.21 -15.35
N GLY A 141 -0.35 -11.79 -14.59
CA GLY A 141 0.11 -13.15 -14.80
C GLY A 141 -0.31 -14.16 -13.74
N ILE A 142 -1.05 -13.75 -12.74
CA ILE A 142 -1.53 -14.66 -11.68
C ILE A 142 -2.50 -15.69 -12.26
N LYS A 143 -2.31 -16.94 -11.84
CA LYS A 143 -3.20 -18.06 -12.16
C LYS A 143 -3.61 -18.79 -10.90
N PRO A 144 -4.90 -19.15 -10.73
CA PRO A 144 -5.33 -19.97 -9.61
C PRO A 144 -4.78 -21.40 -9.73
N ASN A 145 -4.36 -21.98 -8.61
CA ASN A 145 -4.05 -23.39 -8.50
C ASN A 145 -5.32 -24.13 -8.03
N LEU A 146 -6.15 -24.51 -8.97
CA LEU A 146 -7.48 -25.10 -8.70
C LEU A 146 -7.40 -26.37 -7.85
N ARG A 147 -6.31 -27.13 -7.95
CA ARG A 147 -6.12 -28.33 -7.13
C ARG A 147 -5.99 -27.97 -5.65
N ASN A 148 -5.06 -27.10 -5.31
CA ASN A 148 -4.81 -26.70 -3.92
C ASN A 148 -6.02 -25.97 -3.33
N ILE A 149 -6.66 -25.12 -4.13
CA ILE A 149 -7.90 -24.44 -3.72
C ILE A 149 -8.99 -25.46 -3.37
N LYS A 150 -9.20 -26.47 -4.23
CA LYS A 150 -10.21 -27.50 -3.99
C LYS A 150 -9.89 -28.33 -2.74
N GLU A 151 -8.65 -28.78 -2.60
CA GLU A 151 -8.19 -29.51 -1.40
C GLU A 151 -8.38 -28.66 -0.13
N GLY A 152 -8.07 -27.35 -0.18
CA GLY A 152 -8.29 -26.41 0.92
C GLY A 152 -9.76 -26.26 1.31
N VAL A 153 -10.65 -26.16 0.33
CA VAL A 153 -12.10 -26.07 0.58
C VAL A 153 -12.63 -27.35 1.17
N GLU A 154 -12.27 -28.52 0.62
CA GLU A 154 -12.73 -29.83 1.09
C GLU A 154 -12.27 -30.14 2.53
N ASN A 155 -11.09 -29.67 2.91
CA ASN A 155 -10.54 -29.83 4.26
C ASN A 155 -11.01 -28.72 5.25
N SER A 156 -11.74 -27.71 4.78
CA SER A 156 -12.15 -26.60 5.61
C SER A 156 -13.43 -26.90 6.38
N LEU A 157 -13.44 -26.57 7.67
CA LEU A 157 -14.63 -26.62 8.51
C LEU A 157 -15.70 -25.60 8.12
N MET A 158 -15.37 -24.62 7.26
CA MET A 158 -16.34 -23.60 6.83
C MET A 158 -17.55 -24.20 6.10
N LEU A 159 -17.42 -25.37 5.48
CA LEU A 159 -18.55 -26.08 4.83
C LEU A 159 -19.62 -26.47 5.84
N VAL A 160 -19.24 -26.72 7.09
CA VAL A 160 -20.18 -27.05 8.19
C VAL A 160 -21.11 -25.89 8.51
N THR A 161 -20.71 -24.66 8.23
CA THR A 161 -21.54 -23.47 8.42
C THR A 161 -22.88 -23.56 7.68
N ALA A 162 -22.90 -24.23 6.54
CA ALA A 162 -24.13 -24.46 5.77
C ALA A 162 -25.13 -25.37 6.51
N LEU A 163 -24.67 -26.21 7.44
CA LEU A 163 -25.48 -27.10 8.25
C LEU A 163 -25.97 -26.45 9.54
N ALA A 164 -25.38 -25.34 9.97
CA ALA A 164 -25.73 -24.69 11.23
C ALA A 164 -27.24 -24.35 11.37
N PRO A 165 -27.99 -23.94 10.32
CA PRO A 165 -29.42 -23.75 10.42
C PRO A 165 -30.22 -25.03 10.70
N GLU A 166 -29.68 -26.21 10.33
CA GLU A 166 -30.37 -27.51 10.48
C GLU A 166 -30.01 -28.20 11.80
N ILE A 167 -28.75 -28.10 12.21
CA ILE A 167 -28.23 -28.83 13.38
C ILE A 167 -27.94 -27.95 14.61
N GLY A 168 -28.06 -26.63 14.47
CA GLY A 168 -27.69 -25.68 15.52
C GLY A 168 -26.18 -25.46 15.66
N TYR A 169 -25.79 -24.68 16.66
CA TYR A 169 -24.37 -24.34 16.95
C TYR A 169 -23.80 -25.13 18.12
N GLU A 170 -24.56 -26.07 18.73
CA GLU A 170 -24.12 -26.90 19.85
C GLU A 170 -23.68 -28.29 19.39
#